data_38570fa197b59efcc1050a69fbdf361b
#
_entry.id   38570fa197b59efcc1050a69fbdf361b
#
_cell.length_a   1.000
_cell.length_b   1.000
_cell.length_c   1.000
_cell.angle_alpha   90.00
_cell.angle_beta   90.00
_cell.angle_gamma   90.00
#
_symmetry.space_group_name_H-M   'P 1'
#
loop_
_entity.id
_entity.type
_entity.pdbx_description
1 polymer ?
#
loop_
_entity_poly.entity_id
_entity_poly.type
_entity_poly.pdbx_seq_one_letter_code
_entity_poly.pdbx_strand_id
1 'polypeptide(L)'
;MLSATLLDTDRQQGPLINSVAPLIGMALGGLGCGLLAQFAPAPLHLTYWLLLALFAMQAVYVWRLPESVSSQPGAWASLRPTLHVPVQARSTLWRVLPLNTATWALGGFYASLAPSLVRTATGSTSNLIGGSTVAALTLTGALMIYTLRNRAAARSLQLGASLLPIGLILILLGVHNASLSLFFLGTLIAGCGFGAGFLGAVRSLVPLALPHERAGLMSAYYVLSYLAFCLPSLLAGNLTHIFGLVTTTDGYGAVLIILSLSALIALMRQRSVSACSASGQP
;
A
#
# COMPACT_ATOMS: atom_id res chain seq x y z
N MET A 1 -16.52 -9.91 4.86
CA MET A 1 -17.24 -11.19 4.99
C MET A 1 -16.52 -12.34 4.28
N LEU A 2 -16.22 -12.29 2.98
CA LEU A 2 -15.42 -13.32 2.30
C LEU A 2 -14.09 -13.63 3.00
N SER A 3 -13.41 -12.64 3.55
CA SER A 3 -12.18 -12.83 4.31
C SER A 3 -12.40 -13.56 5.66
N ALA A 4 -13.53 -13.41 6.30
CA ALA A 4 -13.83 -14.10 7.56
C ALA A 4 -14.13 -15.58 7.30
N THR A 5 -14.94 -15.91 6.29
CA THR A 5 -15.22 -17.29 5.92
C THR A 5 -14.00 -18.03 5.37
N LEU A 6 -13.11 -17.34 4.65
CA LEU A 6 -11.84 -17.88 4.18
C LEU A 6 -10.83 -18.06 5.33
N LEU A 7 -10.88 -17.22 6.37
CA LEU A 7 -10.07 -17.37 7.59
C LEU A 7 -10.46 -18.60 8.40
N ASP A 8 -11.74 -18.98 8.37
CA ASP A 8 -12.25 -20.17 9.08
C ASP A 8 -11.95 -21.47 8.31
N THR A 9 -11.87 -21.42 6.97
CA THR A 9 -11.63 -22.60 6.13
C THR A 9 -10.14 -22.90 5.93
N ASP A 10 -9.29 -21.88 5.85
CA ASP A 10 -7.84 -22.05 5.70
C ASP A 10 -7.09 -20.88 6.35
N ARG A 11 -6.48 -21.16 7.50
CA ARG A 11 -5.72 -20.18 8.30
C ARG A 11 -4.55 -19.51 7.55
N GLN A 12 -4.08 -20.09 6.45
CA GLN A 12 -2.95 -19.53 5.69
C GLN A 12 -3.40 -18.69 4.48
N GLN A 13 -4.49 -19.04 3.84
CA GLN A 13 -4.95 -18.41 2.60
C GLN A 13 -5.72 -17.10 2.86
N GLY A 14 -6.53 -17.03 3.91
CA GLY A 14 -7.31 -15.86 4.23
C GLY A 14 -6.49 -14.57 4.39
N PRO A 15 -5.45 -14.54 5.23
CA PRO A 15 -4.58 -13.37 5.37
C PRO A 15 -3.85 -12.99 4.08
N LEU A 16 -3.46 -13.99 3.27
CA LEU A 16 -2.80 -13.76 1.98
C LEU A 16 -3.75 -13.08 0.99
N ILE A 17 -4.95 -13.63 0.82
CA ILE A 17 -5.97 -13.06 -0.08
C ILE A 17 -6.31 -11.64 0.35
N ASN A 18 -6.52 -11.40 1.65
CA ASN A 18 -6.82 -10.08 2.18
C ASN A 18 -5.70 -9.05 1.94
N SER A 19 -4.45 -9.49 1.86
CA SER A 19 -3.31 -8.61 1.57
C SER A 19 -3.10 -8.36 0.08
N VAL A 20 -3.40 -9.34 -0.77
CA VAL A 20 -3.15 -9.29 -2.22
C VAL A 20 -4.34 -8.70 -2.99
N ALA A 21 -5.58 -9.00 -2.57
CA ALA A 21 -6.79 -8.59 -3.28
C ALA A 21 -6.90 -7.05 -3.48
N PRO A 22 -6.61 -6.19 -2.49
CA PRO A 22 -6.65 -4.75 -2.70
C PRO A 22 -5.67 -4.26 -3.77
N LEU A 23 -4.47 -4.84 -3.84
CA LEU A 23 -3.44 -4.47 -4.82
C LEU A 23 -3.84 -4.91 -6.22
N ILE A 24 -4.41 -6.11 -6.37
CA ILE A 24 -4.97 -6.57 -7.65
C ILE A 24 -6.14 -5.67 -8.05
N GLY A 25 -7.02 -5.31 -7.10
CA GLY A 25 -8.13 -4.39 -7.35
C GLY A 25 -7.66 -3.03 -7.85
N MET A 26 -6.62 -2.46 -7.23
CA MET A 26 -6.01 -1.19 -7.67
C MET A 26 -5.38 -1.33 -9.07
N ALA A 27 -4.72 -2.45 -9.36
CA ALA A 27 -4.14 -2.70 -10.68
C ALA A 27 -5.21 -2.78 -11.76
N LEU A 28 -6.26 -3.57 -11.52
CA LEU A 28 -7.40 -3.70 -12.44
C LEU A 28 -8.13 -2.36 -12.63
N GLY A 29 -8.31 -1.61 -11.55
CA GLY A 29 -8.90 -0.27 -11.59
C GLY A 29 -8.06 0.70 -12.39
N GLY A 30 -6.75 0.78 -12.15
CA GLY A 30 -5.83 1.65 -12.88
C GLY A 30 -5.76 1.32 -14.38
N LEU A 31 -5.57 0.04 -14.73
CA LEU A 31 -5.58 -0.40 -16.13
C LEU A 31 -6.96 -0.23 -16.76
N GLY A 32 -8.02 -0.61 -16.07
CA GLY A 32 -9.39 -0.50 -16.57
C GLY A 32 -9.77 0.96 -16.87
N CYS A 33 -9.52 1.87 -15.93
CA CYS A 33 -9.74 3.30 -16.16
C CYS A 33 -8.87 3.84 -17.30
N GLY A 34 -7.60 3.43 -17.39
CA GLY A 34 -6.70 3.81 -18.48
C GLY A 34 -7.20 3.33 -19.86
N LEU A 35 -7.66 2.07 -19.94
CA LEU A 35 -8.24 1.50 -21.15
C LEU A 35 -9.55 2.20 -21.55
N LEU A 36 -10.45 2.42 -20.60
CA LEU A 36 -11.71 3.12 -20.87
C LEU A 36 -11.45 4.56 -21.31
N ALA A 37 -10.52 5.26 -20.66
CA ALA A 37 -10.16 6.61 -21.03
C ALA A 37 -9.51 6.72 -22.41
N GLN A 38 -8.86 5.66 -22.89
CA GLN A 38 -8.18 5.63 -24.19
C GLN A 38 -9.10 5.24 -25.34
N PHE A 39 -10.00 4.26 -25.13
CA PHE A 39 -10.71 3.60 -26.22
C PHE A 39 -12.24 3.67 -26.13
N ALA A 40 -12.80 4.01 -24.97
CA ALA A 40 -14.26 3.98 -24.82
C ALA A 40 -14.92 5.29 -25.31
N PRO A 41 -16.12 5.22 -25.91
CA PRO A 41 -16.97 6.39 -26.12
C PRO A 41 -17.45 6.91 -24.76
N ALA A 42 -17.38 8.23 -24.52
CA ALA A 42 -17.80 8.87 -23.28
C ALA A 42 -17.12 8.28 -22.00
N PRO A 43 -15.77 8.24 -21.92
CA PRO A 43 -15.03 7.55 -20.87
C PRO A 43 -15.34 8.07 -19.46
N LEU A 44 -15.67 9.35 -19.31
CA LEU A 44 -16.02 9.97 -18.04
C LEU A 44 -17.34 9.45 -17.44
N HIS A 45 -18.27 8.99 -18.25
CA HIS A 45 -19.55 8.46 -17.80
C HIS A 45 -19.53 6.93 -17.69
N LEU A 46 -18.93 6.26 -18.68
CA LEU A 46 -18.93 4.80 -18.76
C LEU A 46 -18.24 4.16 -17.54
N THR A 47 -17.13 4.72 -17.08
CA THR A 47 -16.45 4.24 -15.88
C THR A 47 -17.36 4.22 -14.65
N TYR A 48 -18.14 5.27 -14.44
CA TYR A 48 -19.06 5.35 -13.31
C TYR A 48 -20.27 4.41 -13.46
N TRP A 49 -20.78 4.23 -14.67
CA TRP A 49 -21.85 3.28 -14.93
C TRP A 49 -21.40 1.83 -14.69
N LEU A 50 -20.19 1.48 -15.10
CA LEU A 50 -19.61 0.16 -14.83
C LEU A 50 -19.40 -0.07 -13.33
N LEU A 51 -18.90 0.93 -12.60
CA LEU A 51 -18.76 0.85 -11.15
C LEU A 51 -20.12 0.73 -10.45
N LEU A 52 -21.12 1.49 -10.89
CA LEU A 52 -22.49 1.40 -10.37
C LEU A 52 -23.07 0.00 -10.57
N ALA A 53 -22.93 -0.56 -11.77
CA ALA A 53 -23.38 -1.92 -12.07
C ALA A 53 -22.66 -2.96 -11.20
N LEU A 54 -21.34 -2.82 -11.03
CA LEU A 54 -20.55 -3.70 -10.17
C LEU A 54 -21.01 -3.62 -8.71
N PHE A 55 -21.22 -2.42 -8.17
CA PHE A 55 -21.69 -2.24 -6.80
C PHE A 55 -23.11 -2.75 -6.60
N ALA A 56 -24.01 -2.54 -7.58
CA ALA A 56 -25.35 -3.10 -7.54
C ALA A 56 -25.32 -4.65 -7.52
N MET A 57 -24.49 -5.25 -8.36
CA MET A 57 -24.29 -6.70 -8.37
C MET A 57 -23.73 -7.21 -7.03
N GLN A 58 -22.74 -6.51 -6.45
CA GLN A 58 -22.18 -6.83 -5.14
C GLN A 58 -23.24 -6.71 -4.03
N ALA A 59 -24.07 -5.66 -4.06
CA ALA A 59 -25.15 -5.47 -3.09
C ALA A 59 -26.18 -6.62 -3.14
N VAL A 60 -26.59 -7.03 -4.35
CA VAL A 60 -27.48 -8.18 -4.53
C VAL A 60 -26.83 -9.47 -4.03
N TYR A 61 -25.54 -9.66 -4.31
CA TYR A 61 -24.81 -10.84 -3.84
C TYR A 61 -24.72 -10.87 -2.31
N VAL A 62 -24.38 -9.76 -1.68
CA VAL A 62 -24.32 -9.64 -0.20
C VAL A 62 -25.68 -9.90 0.44
N TRP A 63 -26.75 -9.38 -0.18
CA TRP A 63 -28.12 -9.59 0.33
C TRP A 63 -28.56 -11.06 0.27
N ARG A 64 -28.02 -11.83 -0.68
CA ARG A 64 -28.32 -13.27 -0.82
C ARG A 64 -27.44 -14.17 0.05
N LEU A 65 -26.44 -13.63 0.71
CA LEU A 65 -25.59 -14.43 1.60
C LEU A 65 -26.38 -14.90 2.83
N PRO A 66 -26.29 -16.18 3.20
CA PRO A 66 -26.89 -16.66 4.43
C PRO A 66 -26.22 -15.97 5.64
N GLU A 67 -27.03 -15.61 6.63
CA GLU A 67 -26.55 -15.08 7.90
C GLU A 67 -25.67 -16.12 8.61
N SER A 68 -24.40 -15.80 8.78
CA SER A 68 -23.43 -16.68 9.46
C SER A 68 -23.33 -16.45 10.96
N VAL A 69 -23.96 -15.38 11.48
CA VAL A 69 -23.88 -14.97 12.89
C VAL A 69 -25.28 -14.65 13.40
N SER A 70 -25.61 -15.12 14.62
CA SER A 70 -26.85 -14.74 15.28
C SER A 70 -26.91 -13.23 15.54
N SER A 71 -28.08 -12.62 15.29
CA SER A 71 -28.33 -11.19 15.57
C SER A 71 -28.09 -10.91 17.05
N GLN A 72 -27.21 -9.94 17.34
CA GLN A 72 -26.95 -9.50 18.71
C GLN A 72 -27.49 -8.08 18.93
N PRO A 73 -28.11 -7.80 20.10
CA PRO A 73 -28.54 -6.46 20.45
C PRO A 73 -27.32 -5.52 20.58
N GLY A 74 -27.46 -4.26 20.16
CA GLY A 74 -26.39 -3.26 20.30
C GLY A 74 -25.62 -2.97 19.01
N ALA A 75 -26.17 -3.27 17.84
CA ALA A 75 -25.55 -2.99 16.54
C ALA A 75 -25.06 -1.54 16.38
N TRP A 76 -25.82 -0.56 16.86
CA TRP A 76 -25.43 0.85 16.85
C TRP A 76 -24.23 1.17 17.75
N ALA A 77 -24.08 0.48 18.87
CA ALA A 77 -22.91 0.62 19.73
C ALA A 77 -21.65 0.04 19.09
N SER A 78 -21.79 -1.03 18.28
CA SER A 78 -20.68 -1.66 17.57
C SER A 78 -20.14 -0.82 16.40
N LEU A 79 -20.88 0.20 15.93
CA LEU A 79 -20.42 1.15 14.91
C LEU A 79 -19.43 2.18 15.46
N ARG A 80 -19.26 2.28 16.78
CA ARG A 80 -18.24 3.17 17.35
C ARG A 80 -16.85 2.62 17.01
N PRO A 81 -15.99 3.42 16.36
CA PRO A 81 -14.65 2.97 16.01
C PRO A 81 -13.83 2.69 17.27
N THR A 82 -13.35 1.49 17.43
CA THR A 82 -12.44 1.13 18.51
C THR A 82 -11.01 1.19 17.99
N LEU A 83 -10.32 2.30 18.27
CA LEU A 83 -8.90 2.45 18.01
C LEU A 83 -8.15 2.09 19.30
N HIS A 84 -7.52 0.95 19.30
CA HIS A 84 -6.73 0.52 20.47
C HIS A 84 -5.38 -0.05 20.02
N VAL A 85 -4.32 0.53 20.56
CA VAL A 85 -2.96 0.02 20.36
C VAL A 85 -2.50 -0.61 21.67
N PRO A 86 -2.43 -1.95 21.76
CA PRO A 86 -1.93 -2.65 22.93
C PRO A 86 -0.51 -2.19 23.30
N VAL A 87 -0.20 -2.12 24.60
CA VAL A 87 1.09 -1.62 25.10
C VAL A 87 2.26 -2.39 24.48
N GLN A 88 2.12 -3.72 24.34
CA GLN A 88 3.14 -4.59 23.76
C GLN A 88 3.38 -4.32 22.26
N ALA A 89 2.41 -3.77 21.54
CA ALA A 89 2.54 -3.48 20.10
C ALA A 89 3.06 -2.06 19.81
N ARG A 90 3.01 -1.15 20.79
CA ARG A 90 3.35 0.28 20.59
C ARG A 90 4.77 0.47 20.07
N SER A 91 5.76 -0.17 20.70
CA SER A 91 7.17 -0.02 20.30
C SER A 91 7.41 -0.52 18.87
N THR A 92 6.78 -1.63 18.50
CA THR A 92 6.88 -2.17 17.13
C THR A 92 6.16 -1.28 16.14
N LEU A 93 4.97 -0.75 16.48
CA LEU A 93 4.24 0.18 15.63
C LEU A 93 5.09 1.43 15.30
N TRP A 94 5.68 2.08 16.31
CA TRP A 94 6.55 3.26 16.10
C TRP A 94 7.76 2.96 15.21
N ARG A 95 8.32 1.74 15.29
CA ARG A 95 9.46 1.32 14.47
C ARG A 95 9.10 1.08 13.01
N VAL A 96 7.92 0.53 12.78
CA VAL A 96 7.42 0.20 11.44
C VAL A 96 6.83 1.44 10.76
N LEU A 97 6.38 2.43 11.54
CA LEU A 97 5.66 3.60 11.07
C LEU A 97 6.38 4.39 9.95
N PRO A 98 7.70 4.67 10.00
CA PRO A 98 8.37 5.40 8.92
C PRO A 98 8.29 4.67 7.57
N LEU A 99 8.54 3.37 7.56
CA LEU A 99 8.43 2.56 6.34
C LEU A 99 6.97 2.46 5.88
N ASN A 100 6.04 2.26 6.81
CA ASN A 100 4.61 2.23 6.51
C ASN A 100 4.15 3.55 5.88
N THR A 101 4.55 4.68 6.45
CA THR A 101 4.25 6.01 5.92
C THR A 101 4.81 6.18 4.51
N ALA A 102 6.08 5.82 4.28
CA ALA A 102 6.70 5.89 2.96
C ALA A 102 5.95 5.01 1.94
N THR A 103 5.60 3.79 2.33
CA THR A 103 4.87 2.83 1.48
C THR A 103 3.49 3.39 1.09
N TRP A 104 2.67 3.80 2.04
CA TRP A 104 1.32 4.27 1.76
C TRP A 104 1.30 5.63 1.08
N ALA A 105 2.20 6.55 1.43
CA ALA A 105 2.35 7.82 0.74
C ALA A 105 2.76 7.63 -0.73
N LEU A 106 3.62 6.66 -1.03
CA LEU A 106 3.93 6.29 -2.41
C LEU A 106 2.67 5.82 -3.17
N GLY A 107 1.85 4.97 -2.54
CA GLY A 107 0.56 4.56 -3.12
C GLY A 107 -0.36 5.73 -3.44
N GLY A 108 -0.47 6.69 -2.52
CA GLY A 108 -1.24 7.92 -2.70
C GLY A 108 -0.71 8.80 -3.83
N PHE A 109 0.60 8.95 -3.94
CA PHE A 109 1.26 9.66 -5.03
C PHE A 109 0.94 9.02 -6.39
N TYR A 110 1.04 7.70 -6.49
CA TYR A 110 0.72 6.97 -7.72
C TYR A 110 -0.74 7.10 -8.12
N ALA A 111 -1.65 7.07 -7.17
CA ALA A 111 -3.08 7.22 -7.46
C ALA A 111 -3.45 8.64 -7.91
N SER A 112 -2.70 9.67 -7.45
CA SER A 112 -3.05 11.08 -7.70
C SER A 112 -2.20 11.77 -8.75
N LEU A 113 -0.88 11.64 -8.71
CA LEU A 113 0.06 12.45 -9.49
C LEU A 113 0.86 11.69 -10.55
N ALA A 114 1.11 10.38 -10.37
CA ALA A 114 1.97 9.64 -11.29
C ALA A 114 1.48 9.64 -12.75
N PRO A 115 0.18 9.53 -13.06
CA PRO A 115 -0.29 9.64 -14.44
C PRO A 115 0.04 10.98 -15.10
N SER A 116 -0.12 12.09 -14.36
CA SER A 116 0.21 13.44 -14.83
C SER A 116 1.72 13.62 -14.97
N LEU A 117 2.50 13.06 -14.05
CA LEU A 117 3.96 13.12 -14.09
C LEU A 117 4.53 12.43 -15.33
N VAL A 118 4.05 11.23 -15.64
CA VAL A 118 4.48 10.51 -16.84
C VAL A 118 4.14 11.28 -18.11
N ARG A 119 2.95 11.88 -18.18
CA ARG A 119 2.57 12.74 -19.32
C ARG A 119 3.53 13.92 -19.49
N THR A 120 3.83 14.61 -18.40
CA THR A 120 4.72 15.80 -18.43
C THR A 120 6.15 15.41 -18.75
N ALA A 121 6.67 14.33 -18.15
CA ALA A 121 8.06 13.91 -18.32
C ALA A 121 8.35 13.29 -19.70
N THR A 122 7.38 12.59 -20.29
CA THR A 122 7.60 11.83 -21.54
C THR A 122 6.90 12.42 -22.77
N GLY A 123 6.05 13.46 -22.58
CA GLY A 123 5.21 14.00 -23.63
C GLY A 123 4.12 13.06 -24.14
N SER A 124 3.95 11.88 -23.51
CA SER A 124 2.95 10.90 -23.93
C SER A 124 1.54 11.36 -23.58
N THR A 125 0.63 11.35 -24.55
CA THR A 125 -0.79 11.66 -24.37
C THR A 125 -1.64 10.44 -24.06
N SER A 126 -1.04 9.24 -23.97
CA SER A 126 -1.76 7.99 -23.72
C SER A 126 -2.23 7.89 -22.27
N ASN A 127 -3.55 7.80 -22.07
CA ASN A 127 -4.16 7.55 -20.77
C ASN A 127 -3.85 6.14 -20.24
N LEU A 128 -3.62 5.19 -21.14
CA LEU A 128 -3.26 3.82 -20.79
C LEU A 128 -1.89 3.76 -20.08
N ILE A 129 -0.92 4.59 -20.51
CA ILE A 129 0.39 4.66 -19.84
C ILE A 129 0.22 5.15 -18.41
N GLY A 130 -0.63 6.15 -18.18
CA GLY A 130 -0.95 6.64 -16.83
C GLY A 130 -1.55 5.54 -15.94
N GLY A 131 -2.55 4.80 -16.44
CA GLY A 131 -3.15 3.68 -15.71
C GLY A 131 -2.19 2.53 -15.45
N SER A 132 -1.28 2.25 -16.40
CA SER A 132 -0.28 1.19 -16.28
C SER A 132 0.79 1.46 -15.21
N THR A 133 1.05 2.72 -14.86
CA THR A 133 1.96 3.05 -13.75
C THR A 133 1.44 2.55 -12.40
N VAL A 134 0.16 2.77 -12.13
CA VAL A 134 -0.51 2.28 -10.90
C VAL A 134 -0.52 0.75 -10.90
N ALA A 135 -0.86 0.15 -12.03
CA ALA A 135 -0.89 -1.31 -12.16
C ALA A 135 0.51 -1.92 -11.97
N ALA A 136 1.55 -1.33 -12.54
CA ALA A 136 2.92 -1.81 -12.39
C ALA A 136 3.36 -1.80 -10.92
N LEU A 137 3.09 -0.71 -10.18
CA LEU A 137 3.40 -0.62 -8.75
C LEU A 137 2.67 -1.69 -7.95
N THR A 138 1.35 -1.81 -8.16
CA THR A 138 0.51 -2.66 -7.32
C THR A 138 0.62 -4.13 -7.66
N LEU A 139 0.77 -4.52 -8.94
CA LEU A 139 1.00 -5.91 -9.33
C LEU A 139 2.34 -6.43 -8.84
N THR A 140 3.41 -5.64 -8.94
CA THR A 140 4.70 -6.04 -8.38
C THR A 140 4.67 -6.11 -6.86
N GLY A 141 3.92 -5.22 -6.21
CA GLY A 141 3.64 -5.31 -4.78
C GLY A 141 2.90 -6.60 -4.40
N ALA A 142 1.85 -6.95 -5.13
CA ALA A 142 1.10 -8.19 -4.91
C ALA A 142 1.98 -9.44 -5.14
N LEU A 143 2.78 -9.44 -6.21
CA LEU A 143 3.74 -10.52 -6.50
C LEU A 143 4.76 -10.67 -5.37
N MET A 144 5.27 -9.54 -4.84
CA MET A 144 6.24 -9.56 -3.75
C MET A 144 5.63 -10.07 -2.45
N ILE A 145 4.38 -9.73 -2.13
CA ILE A 145 3.63 -10.30 -0.99
C ILE A 145 3.54 -11.82 -1.15
N TYR A 146 3.17 -12.29 -2.35
CA TYR A 146 3.04 -13.71 -2.61
C TYR A 146 4.37 -14.45 -2.47
N THR A 147 5.46 -13.91 -3.00
CA THR A 147 6.81 -14.53 -2.92
C THR A 147 7.36 -14.55 -1.51
N LEU A 148 7.06 -13.53 -0.70
CA LEU A 148 7.52 -13.41 0.68
C LEU A 148 6.56 -14.02 1.70
N ARG A 149 5.45 -14.63 1.28
CA ARG A 149 4.40 -15.15 2.18
C ARG A 149 4.91 -16.10 3.27
N ASN A 150 5.99 -16.84 3.00
CA ASN A 150 6.60 -17.79 3.94
C ASN A 150 7.90 -17.29 4.58
N ARG A 151 8.27 -16.00 4.34
CA ARG A 151 9.51 -15.43 4.89
C ARG A 151 9.23 -14.70 6.22
N ALA A 152 10.25 -14.57 7.05
CA ALA A 152 10.15 -13.85 8.32
C ALA A 152 9.80 -12.37 8.10
N ALA A 153 8.96 -11.80 8.99
CA ALA A 153 8.54 -10.39 8.95
C ALA A 153 9.72 -9.42 8.88
N ALA A 154 10.77 -9.66 9.68
CA ALA A 154 11.99 -8.83 9.68
C ALA A 154 12.69 -8.80 8.32
N ARG A 155 12.70 -9.94 7.58
CA ARG A 155 13.30 -9.99 6.24
C ARG A 155 12.46 -9.22 5.22
N SER A 156 11.13 -9.31 5.32
CA SER A 156 10.20 -8.54 4.49
C SER A 156 10.35 -7.03 4.74
N LEU A 157 10.42 -6.58 6.00
CA LEU A 157 10.67 -5.18 6.34
C LEU A 157 11.98 -4.66 5.77
N GLN A 158 13.06 -5.44 5.87
CA GLN A 158 14.37 -5.03 5.33
C GLN A 158 14.36 -4.90 3.82
N LEU A 159 13.77 -5.88 3.11
CA LEU A 159 13.61 -5.79 1.66
C LEU A 159 12.75 -4.59 1.27
N GLY A 160 11.65 -4.33 1.99
CA GLY A 160 10.84 -3.14 1.78
C GLY A 160 11.64 -1.85 1.95
N ALA A 161 12.35 -1.72 3.06
CA ALA A 161 13.14 -0.54 3.40
C ALA A 161 14.35 -0.30 2.47
N SER A 162 14.88 -1.34 1.81
CA SER A 162 15.99 -1.22 0.85
C SER A 162 15.51 -1.00 -0.59
N LEU A 163 14.49 -1.73 -1.04
CA LEU A 163 14.01 -1.63 -2.42
C LEU A 163 13.24 -0.33 -2.69
N LEU A 164 12.52 0.19 -1.68
CA LEU A 164 11.72 1.40 -1.86
C LEU A 164 12.59 2.62 -2.24
N PRO A 165 13.67 2.97 -1.52
CA PRO A 165 14.52 4.11 -1.90
C PRO A 165 15.22 3.88 -3.24
N ILE A 166 15.65 2.66 -3.57
CA ILE A 166 16.28 2.34 -4.86
C ILE A 166 15.29 2.61 -5.99
N GLY A 167 14.06 2.10 -5.86
CA GLY A 167 13.01 2.35 -6.85
C GLY A 167 12.68 3.83 -7.01
N LEU A 168 12.58 4.57 -5.90
CA LEU A 168 12.33 6.02 -5.91
C LEU A 168 13.44 6.80 -6.61
N ILE A 169 14.70 6.48 -6.36
CA ILE A 169 15.83 7.11 -7.05
C ILE A 169 15.73 6.87 -8.56
N LEU A 170 15.42 5.66 -9.00
CA LEU A 170 15.26 5.34 -10.43
C LEU A 170 14.05 6.06 -11.05
N ILE A 171 12.94 6.22 -10.31
CA ILE A 171 11.79 7.00 -10.75
C ILE A 171 12.19 8.45 -10.98
N LEU A 172 12.87 9.09 -10.02
CA LEU A 172 13.32 10.47 -10.14
C LEU A 172 14.30 10.64 -11.33
N LEU A 173 15.25 9.73 -11.46
CA LEU A 173 16.15 9.72 -12.62
C LEU A 173 15.40 9.54 -13.94
N GLY A 174 14.36 8.71 -13.96
CA GLY A 174 13.49 8.53 -15.13
C GLY A 174 12.75 9.81 -15.52
N VAL A 175 12.26 10.56 -14.53
CA VAL A 175 11.60 11.84 -14.73
C VAL A 175 12.57 12.88 -15.32
N HIS A 176 13.75 13.03 -14.74
CA HIS A 176 14.73 14.02 -15.19
C HIS A 176 15.36 13.71 -16.55
N ASN A 177 15.49 12.43 -16.90
CA ASN A 177 16.00 12.00 -18.20
C ASN A 177 14.90 11.81 -19.25
N ALA A 178 13.65 12.14 -18.96
CA ALA A 178 12.49 11.90 -19.81
C ALA A 178 12.40 10.43 -20.32
N SER A 179 12.87 9.49 -19.50
CA SER A 179 12.98 8.08 -19.84
C SER A 179 11.85 7.26 -19.22
N LEU A 180 10.92 6.86 -20.07
CA LEU A 180 9.79 5.99 -19.66
C LEU A 180 10.27 4.64 -19.14
N SER A 181 11.28 4.05 -19.77
CA SER A 181 11.83 2.75 -19.37
C SER A 181 12.43 2.80 -17.97
N LEU A 182 13.18 3.87 -17.65
CA LEU A 182 13.80 4.04 -16.35
C LEU A 182 12.74 4.32 -15.27
N PHE A 183 11.70 5.10 -15.60
CA PHE A 183 10.56 5.34 -14.74
C PHE A 183 9.83 4.03 -14.38
N PHE A 184 9.52 3.19 -15.38
CA PHE A 184 8.84 1.92 -15.13
C PHE A 184 9.73 0.93 -14.37
N LEU A 185 11.03 0.85 -14.68
CA LEU A 185 11.97 0.02 -13.91
C LEU A 185 11.98 0.43 -12.42
N GLY A 186 12.05 1.73 -12.16
CA GLY A 186 11.96 2.27 -10.81
C GLY A 186 10.62 1.92 -10.15
N THR A 187 9.51 2.04 -10.90
CA THR A 187 8.16 1.67 -10.43
C THR A 187 8.06 0.18 -10.04
N LEU A 188 8.61 -0.72 -10.84
CA LEU A 188 8.61 -2.16 -10.54
C LEU A 188 9.40 -2.45 -9.25
N ILE A 189 10.57 -1.83 -9.10
CA ILE A 189 11.40 -2.01 -7.90
C ILE A 189 10.74 -1.38 -6.67
N ALA A 190 10.17 -0.18 -6.81
CA ALA A 190 9.42 0.47 -5.73
C ALA A 190 8.17 -0.34 -5.33
N GLY A 191 7.49 -0.97 -6.31
CA GLY A 191 6.38 -1.87 -6.08
C GLY A 191 6.78 -3.12 -5.28
N CYS A 192 7.94 -3.71 -5.58
CA CYS A 192 8.50 -4.78 -4.75
C CYS A 192 8.75 -4.29 -3.32
N GLY A 193 9.31 -3.09 -3.16
CA GLY A 193 9.50 -2.44 -1.86
C GLY A 193 8.19 -2.19 -1.11
N PHE A 194 7.17 -1.72 -1.85
CA PHE A 194 5.81 -1.48 -1.35
C PHE A 194 5.19 -2.76 -0.77
N GLY A 195 5.16 -3.84 -1.54
CA GLY A 195 4.58 -5.11 -1.11
C GLY A 195 5.33 -5.74 0.06
N ALA A 196 6.67 -5.72 0.03
CA ALA A 196 7.50 -6.23 1.10
C ALA A 196 7.35 -5.43 2.41
N GLY A 197 7.31 -4.10 2.32
CA GLY A 197 7.10 -3.21 3.47
C GLY A 197 5.74 -3.42 4.12
N PHE A 198 4.67 -3.45 3.33
CA PHE A 198 3.32 -3.70 3.80
C PHE A 198 3.19 -5.07 4.50
N LEU A 199 3.64 -6.15 3.84
CA LEU A 199 3.60 -7.49 4.41
C LEU A 199 4.40 -7.58 5.72
N GLY A 200 5.60 -7.00 5.73
CA GLY A 200 6.46 -6.99 6.90
C GLY A 200 5.85 -6.24 8.07
N ALA A 201 5.21 -5.09 7.82
CA ALA A 201 4.53 -4.30 8.84
C ALA A 201 3.38 -5.07 9.49
N VAL A 202 2.46 -5.60 8.69
CA VAL A 202 1.30 -6.36 9.19
C VAL A 202 1.76 -7.58 9.99
N ARG A 203 2.73 -8.34 9.47
CA ARG A 203 3.25 -9.54 10.15
C ARG A 203 4.05 -9.26 11.41
N SER A 204 4.60 -8.06 11.55
CA SER A 204 5.28 -7.66 12.78
C SER A 204 4.31 -7.25 13.88
N LEU A 205 3.13 -6.75 13.52
CA LEU A 205 2.14 -6.20 14.46
C LEU A 205 1.11 -7.23 14.92
N VAL A 206 0.53 -7.99 13.99
CA VAL A 206 -0.58 -8.92 14.29
C VAL A 206 -0.28 -9.93 15.38
N PRO A 207 0.93 -10.56 15.44
CA PRO A 207 1.23 -11.54 16.49
C PRO A 207 1.34 -10.95 17.90
N LEU A 208 1.52 -9.62 18.02
CA LEU A 208 1.68 -8.93 19.30
C LEU A 208 0.33 -8.62 19.98
N ALA A 209 -0.77 -8.74 19.24
CA ALA A 209 -2.12 -8.50 19.75
C ALA A 209 -2.82 -9.79 20.15
N LEU A 210 -3.46 -9.79 21.30
CA LEU A 210 -4.37 -10.86 21.72
C LEU A 210 -5.56 -10.95 20.73
N PRO A 211 -6.23 -12.11 20.61
CA PRO A 211 -7.31 -12.27 19.64
C PRO A 211 -8.38 -11.17 19.68
N HIS A 212 -8.77 -10.73 20.87
CA HIS A 212 -9.76 -9.66 21.09
C HIS A 212 -9.23 -8.25 20.83
N GLU A 213 -7.90 -8.03 20.82
CA GLU A 213 -7.26 -6.74 20.56
C GLU A 213 -6.92 -6.52 19.08
N ARG A 214 -6.87 -7.60 18.28
CA ARG A 214 -6.41 -7.56 16.87
C ARG A 214 -7.21 -6.59 16.01
N ALA A 215 -8.52 -6.55 16.19
CA ALA A 215 -9.37 -5.63 15.44
C ALA A 215 -9.03 -4.18 15.74
N GLY A 216 -8.85 -3.80 17.01
CA GLY A 216 -8.47 -2.45 17.43
C GLY A 216 -7.09 -2.04 16.93
N LEU A 217 -6.10 -2.94 17.02
CA LEU A 217 -4.75 -2.72 16.50
C LEU A 217 -4.74 -2.51 14.98
N MET A 218 -5.43 -3.37 14.24
CA MET A 218 -5.50 -3.26 12.77
C MET A 218 -6.27 -2.01 12.33
N SER A 219 -7.32 -1.63 13.06
CA SER A 219 -8.01 -0.36 12.81
C SER A 219 -7.09 0.84 12.99
N ALA A 220 -6.32 0.88 14.08
CA ALA A 220 -5.33 1.94 14.31
C ALA A 220 -4.23 1.95 13.23
N TYR A 221 -3.71 0.79 12.84
CA TYR A 221 -2.73 0.64 11.77
C TYR A 221 -3.27 1.18 10.44
N TYR A 222 -4.48 0.80 10.04
CA TYR A 222 -5.06 1.26 8.78
C TYR A 222 -5.43 2.76 8.80
N VAL A 223 -5.88 3.30 9.93
CA VAL A 223 -6.09 4.76 10.06
C VAL A 223 -4.79 5.52 9.81
N LEU A 224 -3.68 5.12 10.45
CA LEU A 224 -2.37 5.72 10.21
C LEU A 224 -1.91 5.56 8.76
N SER A 225 -2.17 4.40 8.16
CA SER A 225 -1.84 4.10 6.77
C SER A 225 -2.63 4.97 5.79
N TYR A 226 -3.94 5.10 5.98
CA TYR A 226 -4.78 5.97 5.14
C TYR A 226 -4.48 7.45 5.32
N LEU A 227 -4.12 7.90 6.53
CA LEU A 227 -3.62 9.27 6.73
C LEU A 227 -2.31 9.49 5.95
N ALA A 228 -1.39 8.52 5.99
CA ALA A 228 -0.15 8.56 5.23
C ALA A 228 -0.39 8.52 3.70
N PHE A 229 -1.46 7.87 3.24
CA PHE A 229 -1.87 7.87 1.84
C PHE A 229 -2.46 9.22 1.42
N CYS A 230 -3.40 9.76 2.22
CA CYS A 230 -4.19 10.93 1.83
C CYS A 230 -3.46 12.25 2.08
N LEU A 231 -2.92 12.49 3.28
CA LEU A 231 -2.39 13.80 3.66
C LEU A 231 -1.20 14.24 2.79
N PRO A 232 -0.16 13.41 2.58
CA PRO A 232 0.94 13.80 1.71
C PRO A 232 0.51 14.03 0.26
N SER A 233 -0.45 13.24 -0.24
CA SER A 233 -0.95 13.38 -1.62
C SER A 233 -1.75 14.67 -1.82
N LEU A 234 -2.58 15.06 -0.85
CA LEU A 234 -3.29 16.34 -0.86
C LEU A 234 -2.32 17.52 -0.80
N LEU A 235 -1.30 17.43 0.06
CA LEU A 235 -0.25 18.44 0.15
C LEU A 235 0.52 18.53 -1.17
N ALA A 236 0.92 17.41 -1.74
CA ALA A 236 1.62 17.37 -3.02
C ALA A 236 0.77 17.97 -4.14
N GLY A 237 -0.54 17.66 -4.20
CA GLY A 237 -1.47 18.27 -5.14
C GLY A 237 -1.47 19.81 -5.08
N ASN A 238 -1.53 20.37 -3.87
CA ASN A 238 -1.44 21.83 -3.70
C ASN A 238 -0.07 22.40 -4.07
N LEU A 239 1.01 21.72 -3.69
CA LEU A 239 2.38 22.14 -3.96
C LEU A 239 2.69 22.13 -5.48
N THR A 240 2.05 21.27 -6.26
CA THR A 240 2.21 21.27 -7.72
C THR A 240 1.77 22.58 -8.37
N HIS A 241 0.79 23.27 -7.80
CA HIS A 241 0.35 24.59 -8.30
C HIS A 241 1.35 25.71 -8.00
N ILE A 242 2.17 25.56 -6.95
CA ILE A 242 3.12 26.59 -6.50
C ILE A 242 4.50 26.35 -7.13
N PHE A 243 5.01 25.13 -7.05
CA PHE A 243 6.38 24.76 -7.40
C PHE A 243 6.49 23.98 -8.72
N GLY A 244 5.37 23.62 -9.32
CA GLY A 244 5.33 22.74 -10.47
C GLY A 244 5.43 21.25 -10.11
N LEU A 245 5.06 20.41 -11.07
CA LEU A 245 4.90 18.97 -10.84
C LEU A 245 6.24 18.24 -10.58
N VAL A 246 7.28 18.56 -11.34
CA VAL A 246 8.60 17.92 -11.24
C VAL A 246 9.24 18.25 -9.89
N THR A 247 9.33 19.52 -9.52
CA THR A 247 9.93 19.97 -8.25
C THR A 247 9.20 19.40 -7.05
N THR A 248 7.86 19.35 -7.11
CA THR A 248 7.06 18.72 -6.05
C THR A 248 7.35 17.22 -5.96
N THR A 249 7.52 16.54 -7.09
CA THR A 249 7.87 15.11 -7.12
C THR A 249 9.25 14.85 -6.52
N ASP A 250 10.23 15.71 -6.78
CA ASP A 250 11.58 15.61 -6.19
C ASP A 250 11.55 15.74 -4.68
N GLY A 251 10.86 16.76 -4.16
CA GLY A 251 10.68 16.93 -2.72
C GLY A 251 9.94 15.77 -2.08
N TYR A 252 8.87 15.31 -2.72
CA TYR A 252 8.09 14.17 -2.25
C TYR A 252 8.93 12.89 -2.22
N GLY A 253 9.63 12.59 -3.32
CA GLY A 253 10.52 11.42 -3.42
C GLY A 253 11.65 11.47 -2.40
N ALA A 254 12.27 12.64 -2.18
CA ALA A 254 13.31 12.82 -1.16
C ALA A 254 12.81 12.49 0.25
N VAL A 255 11.63 12.97 0.63
CA VAL A 255 11.00 12.65 1.93
C VAL A 255 10.77 11.14 2.08
N LEU A 256 10.24 10.47 1.05
CA LEU A 256 10.02 9.02 1.10
C LEU A 256 11.33 8.22 1.18
N ILE A 257 12.38 8.66 0.49
CA ILE A 257 13.72 8.06 0.57
C ILE A 257 14.25 8.19 2.00
N ILE A 258 14.18 9.36 2.61
CA ILE A 258 14.63 9.60 3.98
C ILE A 258 13.86 8.71 4.97
N LEU A 259 12.54 8.63 4.86
CA LEU A 259 11.71 7.77 5.70
C LEU A 259 12.09 6.29 5.55
N SER A 260 12.29 5.82 4.32
CA SER A 260 12.67 4.43 4.05
C SER A 260 14.06 4.09 4.59
N LEU A 261 15.03 4.99 4.40
CA LEU A 261 16.39 4.82 4.90
C LEU A 261 16.45 4.89 6.44
N SER A 262 15.68 5.77 7.06
CA SER A 262 15.58 5.84 8.53
C SER A 262 15.04 4.53 9.12
N ALA A 263 14.03 3.94 8.46
CA ALA A 263 13.50 2.63 8.85
C ALA A 263 14.55 1.53 8.65
N LEU A 264 15.30 1.54 7.54
CA LEU A 264 16.36 0.57 7.28
C LEU A 264 17.45 0.63 8.36
N ILE A 265 17.92 1.83 8.71
CA ILE A 265 18.93 2.04 9.75
C ILE A 265 18.42 1.53 11.11
N ALA A 266 17.17 1.83 11.46
CA ALA A 266 16.55 1.34 12.70
C ALA A 266 16.50 -0.19 12.76
N LEU A 267 16.15 -0.85 11.65
CA LEU A 267 16.10 -2.32 11.54
C LEU A 267 17.50 -2.96 11.61
N MET A 268 18.52 -2.33 11.04
CA MET A 268 19.90 -2.83 11.08
C MET A 268 20.49 -2.74 12.49
N ARG A 269 20.30 -1.63 13.20
CA ARG A 269 20.78 -1.44 14.58
C ARG A 269 20.23 -2.51 15.54
N GLN A 270 18.99 -2.94 15.37
CA GLN A 270 18.40 -3.98 16.21
C GLN A 270 19.08 -5.34 16.04
N ARG A 271 19.47 -5.71 14.81
CA ARG A 271 20.20 -6.97 14.59
C ARG A 271 21.55 -6.99 15.27
N SER A 272 22.27 -5.87 15.24
CA SER A 272 23.56 -5.75 15.89
C SER A 272 23.47 -5.95 17.41
N VAL A 273 22.44 -5.35 18.04
CA VAL A 273 22.21 -5.49 19.49
C VAL A 273 21.82 -6.94 19.87
N SER A 274 20.92 -7.56 19.08
CA SER A 274 20.51 -8.95 19.33
C SER A 274 21.64 -9.96 19.10
N ALA A 275 22.52 -9.72 18.14
CA ALA A 275 23.69 -10.56 17.89
C ALA A 275 24.73 -10.45 19.02
N CYS A 276 24.93 -9.24 19.54
CA CYS A 276 25.88 -8.99 20.65
C CYS A 276 25.39 -9.62 21.97
N SER A 277 24.07 -9.61 22.22
CA SER A 277 23.48 -10.27 23.41
C SER A 277 23.51 -11.80 23.33
N ALA A 278 23.47 -12.37 22.14
CA ALA A 278 23.53 -13.83 21.94
C ALA A 278 24.97 -14.38 22.02
N SER A 279 25.98 -13.55 21.73
CA SER A 279 27.41 -13.92 21.81
C SER A 279 28.03 -13.70 23.20
N GLY A 280 27.33 -13.05 24.12
CA GLY A 280 27.81 -12.70 25.47
C GLY A 280 27.27 -13.60 26.59
N GLN A 281 26.66 -14.74 26.30
CA GLN A 281 26.35 -15.76 27.34
C GLN A 281 27.54 -16.72 27.44
N PRO A 282 28.18 -16.78 28.64
CA PRO A 282 29.26 -17.70 28.92
C PRO A 282 28.79 -19.16 28.97
#